data_e4c2d665fb3934c8ff3f7e46ae78eb0d
#
_entry.id   e4c2d665fb3934c8ff3f7e46ae78eb0d
#
_cell.length_a   1.000
_cell.length_b   1.000
_cell.length_c   1.000
_cell.angle_alpha   90.00
_cell.angle_beta   90.00
_cell.angle_gamma   90.00
#
_symmetry.space_group_name_H-M   'P 1'
#
loop_
_entity.id
_entity.type
_entity.pdbx_description
1 polymer ?
#
loop_
_entity_poly.entity_id
_entity_poly.type
_entity_poly.pdbx_seq_one_letter_code
_entity_poly.pdbx_strand_id
1 'polypeptide(L)'
;MAEVILCTATELYNILNQSTKFSKLAEPNYLCLLDARSKREYNESHIITAKRAKQDEDMHFLLPESIELDCMRYCVVYDSRTDSLDGDGKRLIFNTLIKYYIHKILIFEHCHHFTGQAIQCAKVMSQVTRLPVRVLKGGYEEFSGYYHFFRSQKVFWMPQEIDDFRPYPIEIIPGLLFLGDLQQASNRHIQKDLKIKSHVNVSLEPTNLALPSGQEFHIPVPDSCDSDLLQFFPNACKFIDSHMATNCAVLVFSKLGISRSSALLIAYLIHYRKCTLQEAWNHILKCKTNMRPNRGFVKLLSEWEKAILGHQLTEVADPTF
;
A
#
# COMPACT_ATOMS: atom_id res chain seq x y z
N MET A 1 -22.61 4.02 -13.44
CA MET A 1 -22.01 3.10 -12.47
C MET A 1 -20.50 3.24 -12.54
N ALA A 2 -19.85 3.36 -11.39
CA ALA A 2 -18.39 3.37 -11.35
C ALA A 2 -17.84 1.95 -11.66
N GLU A 3 -16.58 1.90 -12.08
CA GLU A 3 -15.90 0.64 -12.35
C GLU A 3 -15.62 -0.13 -11.04
N VAL A 4 -15.64 -1.45 -11.08
CA VAL A 4 -15.16 -2.31 -10.00
C VAL A 4 -13.80 -2.88 -10.41
N ILE A 5 -12.77 -2.62 -9.62
CA ILE A 5 -11.38 -3.01 -9.90
C ILE A 5 -10.79 -3.80 -8.74
N LEU A 6 -9.73 -4.58 -9.00
CA LEU A 6 -8.96 -5.22 -7.94
C LEU A 6 -8.00 -4.22 -7.28
N CYS A 7 -7.78 -4.42 -5.98
CA CYS A 7 -6.82 -3.70 -5.16
C CYS A 7 -5.88 -4.73 -4.51
N THR A 8 -4.57 -4.57 -4.65
CA THR A 8 -3.62 -5.46 -3.97
C THR A 8 -3.51 -5.14 -2.47
N ALA A 9 -2.99 -6.10 -1.70
CA ALA A 9 -2.73 -5.90 -0.27
C ALA A 9 -1.79 -4.70 -0.03
N THR A 10 -0.74 -4.53 -0.84
CA THR A 10 0.16 -3.38 -0.79
C THR A 10 -0.53 -2.05 -1.12
N GLU A 11 -1.45 -2.03 -2.10
CA GLU A 11 -2.20 -0.80 -2.40
C GLU A 11 -3.09 -0.38 -1.22
N LEU A 12 -3.80 -1.32 -0.60
CA LEU A 12 -4.58 -1.01 0.61
C LEU A 12 -3.68 -0.61 1.77
N TYR A 13 -2.57 -1.31 2.00
CA TYR A 13 -1.57 -0.93 3.00
C TYR A 13 -1.11 0.52 2.79
N ASN A 14 -0.75 0.91 1.56
CA ASN A 14 -0.33 2.26 1.25
C ASN A 14 -1.46 3.29 1.42
N ILE A 15 -2.71 2.96 1.08
CA ILE A 15 -3.88 3.82 1.34
C ILE A 15 -4.02 4.07 2.85
N LEU A 16 -3.91 3.04 3.68
CA LEU A 16 -4.00 3.16 5.15
C LEU A 16 -2.88 4.01 5.76
N ASN A 17 -1.73 4.11 5.10
CA ASN A 17 -0.54 4.79 5.63
C ASN A 17 -0.26 6.17 5.00
N GLN A 18 -1.16 6.70 4.16
CA GLN A 18 -1.00 8.07 3.66
C GLN A 18 -1.07 9.09 4.80
N SER A 19 -0.16 10.02 4.78
CA SER A 19 -0.09 11.11 5.77
C SER A 19 0.45 12.39 5.15
N THR A 20 0.05 13.50 5.73
CA THR A 20 0.73 14.80 5.56
C THR A 20 1.33 15.18 6.91
N LYS A 21 0.76 16.12 7.64
CA LYS A 21 1.07 16.37 9.05
C LYS A 21 0.40 15.32 9.96
N PHE A 22 -0.78 14.85 9.54
CA PHE A 22 -1.59 13.84 10.24
C PHE A 22 -1.92 12.69 9.30
N SER A 23 -2.40 11.58 9.85
CA SER A 23 -2.91 10.46 9.05
C SER A 23 -4.10 10.90 8.19
N LYS A 24 -4.11 10.47 6.93
CA LYS A 24 -5.24 10.70 6.03
C LYS A 24 -6.51 9.95 6.47
N LEU A 25 -6.39 8.93 7.29
CA LEU A 25 -7.54 8.19 7.83
C LEU A 25 -8.46 9.05 8.70
N ALA A 26 -7.93 10.14 9.28
CA ALA A 26 -8.73 11.10 10.04
C ALA A 26 -9.57 12.04 9.15
N GLU A 27 -9.32 12.10 7.84
CA GLU A 27 -10.11 12.89 6.89
C GLU A 27 -11.45 12.18 6.58
N PRO A 28 -12.63 12.84 6.75
CA PRO A 28 -13.94 12.18 6.65
C PRO A 28 -14.20 11.49 5.31
N ASN A 29 -13.74 12.09 4.21
CA ASN A 29 -14.01 11.63 2.84
C ASN A 29 -12.82 10.90 2.22
N TYR A 30 -11.91 10.38 3.04
CA TYR A 30 -10.70 9.76 2.53
C TYR A 30 -10.91 8.29 2.17
N LEU A 31 -11.36 7.46 3.11
CA LEU A 31 -11.49 6.01 2.94
C LEU A 31 -12.80 5.47 3.50
N CYS A 32 -13.58 4.82 2.64
CA CYS A 32 -14.63 3.90 3.04
C CYS A 32 -14.10 2.47 2.88
N LEU A 33 -13.86 1.79 4.00
CA LEU A 33 -13.40 0.39 4.02
C LEU A 33 -14.52 -0.49 4.56
N LEU A 34 -15.00 -1.45 3.75
CA LEU A 34 -16.13 -2.31 4.08
C LEU A 34 -15.69 -3.78 4.17
N ASP A 35 -16.05 -4.41 5.27
CA ASP A 35 -15.92 -5.85 5.49
C ASP A 35 -17.22 -6.55 5.13
N ALA A 36 -17.20 -7.32 4.05
CA ALA A 36 -18.37 -8.05 3.54
C ALA A 36 -18.49 -9.47 4.14
N ARG A 37 -17.65 -9.85 5.11
CA ARG A 37 -17.72 -11.11 5.82
C ARG A 37 -18.90 -11.15 6.81
N SER A 38 -19.11 -12.31 7.39
CA SER A 38 -20.14 -12.49 8.41
C SER A 38 -19.91 -11.60 9.64
N LYS A 39 -20.98 -11.31 10.40
CA LYS A 39 -20.90 -10.57 11.67
C LYS A 39 -19.94 -11.21 12.67
N ARG A 40 -19.88 -12.53 12.69
CA ARG A 40 -18.98 -13.28 13.58
C ARG A 40 -17.52 -13.01 13.25
N GLU A 41 -17.12 -13.18 11.98
CA GLU A 41 -15.76 -12.97 11.53
C GLU A 41 -15.30 -11.52 11.72
N TYR A 42 -16.16 -10.55 11.41
CA TYR A 42 -15.90 -9.12 11.66
C TYR A 42 -15.64 -8.85 13.14
N ASN A 43 -16.46 -9.39 14.03
CA ASN A 43 -16.30 -9.19 15.48
C ASN A 43 -15.07 -9.90 16.05
N GLU A 44 -14.68 -11.04 15.46
CA GLU A 44 -13.44 -11.72 15.85
C GLU A 44 -12.20 -10.88 15.52
N SER A 45 -12.14 -10.32 14.34
CA SER A 45 -11.10 -9.40 13.91
C SER A 45 -11.39 -8.84 12.51
N HIS A 46 -11.10 -7.54 12.31
CA HIS A 46 -11.25 -6.85 11.02
C HIS A 46 -10.04 -5.94 10.77
N ILE A 47 -9.91 -5.43 9.53
CA ILE A 47 -8.88 -4.44 9.20
C ILE A 47 -9.24 -3.12 9.89
N ILE A 48 -8.23 -2.45 10.47
CA ILE A 48 -8.42 -1.16 11.16
C ILE A 48 -9.29 -0.22 10.30
N THR A 49 -10.19 0.50 10.94
CA THR A 49 -11.18 1.41 10.33
C THR A 49 -12.27 0.75 9.49
N ALA A 50 -12.20 -0.54 9.22
CA ALA A 50 -13.25 -1.20 8.45
C ALA A 50 -14.60 -1.17 9.18
N LYS A 51 -15.66 -0.91 8.41
CA LYS A 51 -17.05 -1.05 8.86
C LYS A 51 -17.65 -2.31 8.25
N ARG A 52 -18.51 -2.99 9.01
CA ARG A 52 -19.19 -4.16 8.48
C ARG A 52 -20.21 -3.76 7.43
N ALA A 53 -20.19 -4.36 6.26
CA ALA A 53 -21.23 -4.24 5.28
C ALA A 53 -22.51 -4.91 5.81
N LYS A 54 -23.64 -4.17 5.80
CA LYS A 54 -24.95 -4.70 6.23
C LYS A 54 -25.64 -5.37 5.06
N GLN A 55 -26.45 -6.37 5.38
CA GLN A 55 -27.35 -7.06 4.45
C GLN A 55 -28.78 -6.99 4.98
N ASP A 56 -29.77 -7.00 4.07
CA ASP A 56 -31.18 -7.14 4.39
C ASP A 56 -31.55 -8.61 4.70
N GLU A 57 -32.84 -8.87 4.88
CA GLU A 57 -33.38 -10.21 5.16
C GLU A 57 -33.16 -11.17 3.97
N ASP A 58 -33.10 -10.65 2.74
CA ASP A 58 -32.89 -11.40 1.50
C ASP A 58 -31.40 -11.52 1.14
N MET A 59 -30.50 -11.19 2.06
CA MET A 59 -29.04 -11.24 1.91
C MET A 59 -28.45 -10.27 0.85
N HIS A 60 -29.18 -9.22 0.45
CA HIS A 60 -28.67 -8.16 -0.40
C HIS A 60 -27.89 -7.15 0.42
N PHE A 61 -26.75 -6.70 -0.09
CA PHE A 61 -25.95 -5.67 0.55
C PHE A 61 -26.65 -4.31 0.51
N LEU A 62 -26.65 -3.64 1.66
CA LEU A 62 -27.21 -2.31 1.82
C LEU A 62 -26.12 -1.23 1.71
N LEU A 63 -26.51 -0.07 1.20
CA LEU A 63 -25.62 1.10 1.22
C LEU A 63 -25.41 1.58 2.68
N PRO A 64 -24.19 2.00 3.06
CA PRO A 64 -23.95 2.52 4.39
C PRO A 64 -24.63 3.89 4.55
N GLU A 65 -25.61 4.00 5.44
CA GLU A 65 -26.43 5.20 5.67
C GLU A 65 -25.64 6.41 6.17
N SER A 66 -24.49 6.19 6.80
CA SER A 66 -23.69 7.25 7.45
C SER A 66 -22.50 7.73 6.62
N ILE A 67 -22.40 7.34 5.34
CA ILE A 67 -21.24 7.65 4.48
C ILE A 67 -21.75 8.21 3.14
N GLU A 68 -21.30 9.40 2.78
CA GLU A 68 -21.53 9.98 1.45
C GLU A 68 -20.55 9.36 0.44
N LEU A 69 -20.93 8.22 -0.13
CA LEU A 69 -20.06 7.40 -0.99
C LEU A 69 -19.58 8.13 -2.26
N ASP A 70 -20.34 9.07 -2.77
CA ASP A 70 -20.00 9.87 -3.95
C ASP A 70 -18.87 10.88 -3.70
N CYS A 71 -18.64 11.24 -2.43
CA CYS A 71 -17.56 12.13 -1.99
C CYS A 71 -16.29 11.37 -1.58
N MET A 72 -16.35 10.04 -1.43
CA MET A 72 -15.20 9.25 -0.94
C MET A 72 -14.08 9.17 -1.98
N ARG A 73 -12.84 9.43 -1.53
CA ARG A 73 -11.65 9.27 -2.38
C ARG A 73 -11.33 7.80 -2.68
N TYR A 74 -11.48 6.94 -1.68
CA TYR A 74 -11.30 5.50 -1.82
C TYR A 74 -12.51 4.77 -1.24
N CYS A 75 -13.05 3.84 -2.02
CA CYS A 75 -14.03 2.86 -1.55
C CYS A 75 -13.42 1.47 -1.78
N VAL A 76 -13.15 0.74 -0.69
CA VAL A 76 -12.53 -0.57 -0.71
C VAL A 76 -13.44 -1.56 0.00
N VAL A 77 -13.68 -2.72 -0.62
CA VAL A 77 -14.49 -3.80 -0.07
C VAL A 77 -13.64 -5.06 -0.02
N TYR A 78 -13.75 -5.82 1.05
CA TYR A 78 -13.10 -7.11 1.16
C TYR A 78 -14.02 -8.18 1.78
N ASP A 79 -13.72 -9.42 1.45
CA ASP A 79 -14.22 -10.61 2.13
C ASP A 79 -13.05 -11.49 2.63
N SER A 80 -13.24 -12.77 2.80
CA SER A 80 -12.18 -13.64 3.30
C SER A 80 -11.07 -13.88 2.28
N ARG A 81 -11.39 -14.06 0.95
CA ARG A 81 -10.41 -14.60 -0.03
C ARG A 81 -10.65 -14.26 -1.51
N THR A 82 -11.41 -13.26 -1.86
CA THR A 82 -11.66 -12.97 -3.29
C THR A 82 -10.37 -12.65 -4.05
N ASP A 83 -10.04 -13.42 -5.09
CA ASP A 83 -8.81 -13.29 -5.88
C ASP A 83 -9.01 -12.67 -7.27
N SER A 84 -10.19 -12.77 -7.86
CA SER A 84 -10.50 -12.26 -9.19
C SER A 84 -11.91 -11.68 -9.26
N LEU A 85 -12.15 -10.79 -10.23
CA LEU A 85 -13.47 -10.22 -10.49
C LEU A 85 -14.33 -11.12 -11.39
N ASP A 86 -13.70 -12.00 -12.16
CA ASP A 86 -14.37 -13.03 -12.93
C ASP A 86 -14.80 -14.13 -11.95
N GLY A 87 -16.07 -14.16 -11.62
CA GLY A 87 -16.60 -15.09 -10.62
C GLY A 87 -15.98 -16.47 -10.75
N ASP A 88 -15.27 -16.90 -9.72
CA ASP A 88 -14.47 -18.14 -9.63
C ASP A 88 -15.28 -19.45 -9.73
N GLY A 89 -16.40 -19.42 -10.44
CA GLY A 89 -17.23 -20.61 -10.68
C GLY A 89 -16.48 -21.79 -11.31
N LYS A 90 -15.37 -21.55 -12.03
CA LYS A 90 -14.64 -22.63 -12.72
C LYS A 90 -13.51 -23.25 -11.89
N ARG A 91 -12.85 -22.51 -11.01
CA ARG A 91 -11.72 -23.03 -10.24
C ARG A 91 -12.15 -23.78 -8.97
N LEU A 92 -13.26 -23.36 -8.37
CA LEU A 92 -13.83 -24.08 -7.22
C LEU A 92 -14.44 -25.42 -7.61
N ILE A 93 -15.06 -25.55 -8.80
CA ILE A 93 -15.63 -26.82 -9.26
C ILE A 93 -14.53 -27.88 -9.35
N PHE A 94 -13.33 -27.53 -9.82
CA PHE A 94 -12.23 -28.50 -9.94
C PHE A 94 -11.67 -28.93 -8.58
N ASN A 95 -11.49 -28.02 -7.65
CA ASN A 95 -11.00 -28.33 -6.30
C ASN A 95 -12.10 -28.98 -5.42
N THR A 96 -13.36 -28.65 -5.63
CA THR A 96 -14.50 -29.24 -4.91
C THR A 96 -14.78 -30.66 -5.41
N LEU A 97 -14.61 -30.95 -6.70
CA LEU A 97 -14.73 -32.30 -7.24
C LEU A 97 -13.63 -33.23 -6.68
N ILE A 98 -12.40 -32.75 -6.51
CA ILE A 98 -11.32 -33.51 -5.90
C ILE A 98 -11.60 -33.77 -4.40
N LYS A 99 -12.09 -32.78 -3.65
CA LYS A 99 -12.53 -32.97 -2.24
C LYS A 99 -13.78 -33.83 -2.13
N TYR A 100 -14.71 -33.76 -3.07
CA TYR A 100 -15.92 -34.55 -3.09
C TYR A 100 -15.64 -36.05 -3.27
N TYR A 101 -14.62 -36.42 -4.03
CA TYR A 101 -14.21 -37.83 -4.20
C TYR A 101 -13.48 -38.39 -2.97
N ILE A 102 -12.89 -37.53 -2.14
CA ILE A 102 -12.15 -37.96 -0.93
C ILE A 102 -13.05 -38.03 0.32
N HIS A 103 -14.19 -37.30 0.36
CA HIS A 103 -15.05 -37.24 1.56
C HIS A 103 -16.52 -37.44 1.24
N LYS A 104 -16.89 -38.65 0.83
CA LYS A 104 -18.26 -39.06 0.51
C LYS A 104 -19.08 -39.35 1.77
N ILE A 105 -18.95 -38.61 2.85
CA ILE A 105 -19.86 -38.65 3.99
C ILE A 105 -19.84 -37.28 4.69
N LEU A 106 -21.03 -36.70 4.81
CA LEU A 106 -21.46 -35.56 5.61
C LEU A 106 -21.48 -34.17 4.96
N ILE A 107 -22.74 -33.75 4.91
CA ILE A 107 -23.31 -32.41 4.95
C ILE A 107 -23.63 -31.78 3.61
N PHE A 108 -24.84 -32.11 3.18
CA PHE A 108 -25.72 -31.26 2.38
C PHE A 108 -26.09 -30.06 3.26
N GLU A 109 -25.55 -28.89 2.99
CA GLU A 109 -26.20 -27.61 3.26
C GLU A 109 -25.39 -26.46 2.62
N HIS A 110 -26.10 -25.68 1.78
CA HIS A 110 -25.75 -24.39 1.22
C HIS A 110 -24.62 -24.31 0.18
N CYS A 111 -24.84 -24.89 -1.00
CA CYS A 111 -24.20 -24.39 -2.22
C CYS A 111 -24.95 -23.14 -2.73
N HIS A 112 -24.77 -22.02 -2.10
CA HIS A 112 -25.12 -20.73 -2.71
C HIS A 112 -23.97 -20.27 -3.64
N HIS A 113 -24.34 -19.76 -4.82
CA HIS A 113 -23.50 -19.19 -5.84
C HIS A 113 -22.38 -18.34 -5.24
N PHE A 114 -21.15 -18.84 -5.28
CA PHE A 114 -19.95 -18.11 -4.83
C PHE A 114 -19.45 -17.14 -5.91
N THR A 115 -20.20 -16.09 -6.20
CA THR A 115 -19.58 -14.81 -6.53
C THR A 115 -19.12 -14.23 -5.20
N GLY A 116 -17.84 -13.88 -5.04
CA GLY A 116 -17.31 -13.41 -3.76
C GLY A 116 -18.18 -12.30 -3.15
N GLN A 117 -18.43 -12.37 -1.87
CA GLN A 117 -19.28 -11.40 -1.16
C GLN A 117 -18.79 -9.97 -1.36
N ALA A 118 -17.46 -9.78 -1.44
CA ALA A 118 -16.86 -8.48 -1.74
C ALA A 118 -17.27 -7.96 -3.11
N ILE A 119 -17.38 -8.82 -4.14
CA ILE A 119 -17.78 -8.40 -5.49
C ILE A 119 -19.24 -7.98 -5.51
N GLN A 120 -20.12 -8.72 -4.83
CA GLN A 120 -21.54 -8.36 -4.74
C GLN A 120 -21.72 -7.01 -4.02
N CYS A 121 -21.06 -6.83 -2.89
CA CYS A 121 -21.07 -5.57 -2.16
C CYS A 121 -20.51 -4.42 -3.01
N ALA A 122 -19.37 -4.63 -3.70
CA ALA A 122 -18.75 -3.61 -4.56
C ALA A 122 -19.66 -3.20 -5.73
N LYS A 123 -20.41 -4.13 -6.32
CA LYS A 123 -21.41 -3.81 -7.38
C LYS A 123 -22.51 -2.91 -6.86
N VAL A 124 -23.01 -3.12 -5.63
CA VAL A 124 -24.01 -2.24 -5.02
C VAL A 124 -23.42 -0.85 -4.78
N MET A 125 -22.19 -0.76 -4.20
CA MET A 125 -21.50 0.51 -3.96
C MET A 125 -21.23 1.27 -5.27
N SER A 126 -20.88 0.56 -6.37
CA SER A 126 -20.55 1.18 -7.66
C SER A 126 -21.70 1.95 -8.32
N GLN A 127 -22.93 1.73 -7.87
CA GLN A 127 -24.10 2.44 -8.39
C GLN A 127 -24.17 3.89 -7.92
N VAL A 128 -23.57 4.21 -6.77
CA VAL A 128 -23.64 5.54 -6.13
C VAL A 128 -22.28 6.22 -6.01
N THR A 129 -21.18 5.53 -6.20
CA THR A 129 -19.84 6.12 -6.20
C THR A 129 -19.49 6.75 -7.55
N ARG A 130 -18.65 7.81 -7.54
CA ARG A 130 -18.08 8.42 -8.75
C ARG A 130 -16.74 7.80 -9.13
N LEU A 131 -15.97 7.36 -8.15
CA LEU A 131 -14.66 6.75 -8.34
C LEU A 131 -14.77 5.22 -8.30
N PRO A 132 -13.80 4.50 -8.90
CA PRO A 132 -13.80 3.03 -8.91
C PRO A 132 -13.88 2.43 -7.50
N VAL A 133 -14.75 1.44 -7.34
CA VAL A 133 -14.82 0.62 -6.13
C VAL A 133 -13.78 -0.49 -6.23
N ARG A 134 -12.94 -0.59 -5.21
CA ARG A 134 -11.85 -1.55 -5.14
C ARG A 134 -12.25 -2.78 -4.36
N VAL A 135 -11.99 -3.96 -4.92
CA VAL A 135 -12.12 -5.25 -4.22
C VAL A 135 -10.72 -5.72 -3.83
N LEU A 136 -10.51 -5.96 -2.54
CA LEU A 136 -9.22 -6.41 -2.01
C LEU A 136 -8.93 -7.83 -2.49
N LYS A 137 -7.90 -7.97 -3.30
CA LYS A 137 -7.40 -9.28 -3.76
C LYS A 137 -6.84 -10.07 -2.59
N GLY A 138 -7.15 -11.37 -2.52
CA GLY A 138 -6.77 -12.24 -1.40
C GLY A 138 -7.54 -11.98 -0.10
N GLY A 139 -8.40 -10.96 -0.09
CA GLY A 139 -9.28 -10.60 1.02
C GLY A 139 -8.57 -10.37 2.36
N TYR A 140 -9.32 -10.57 3.43
CA TYR A 140 -8.82 -10.42 4.80
C TYR A 140 -7.65 -11.35 5.12
N GLU A 141 -7.68 -12.58 4.63
CA GLU A 141 -6.68 -13.59 4.99
C GLU A 141 -5.30 -13.21 4.46
N GLU A 142 -5.18 -12.83 3.19
CA GLU A 142 -3.92 -12.42 2.59
C GLU A 142 -3.42 -11.11 3.22
N PHE A 143 -4.27 -10.10 3.32
CA PHE A 143 -3.91 -8.81 3.92
C PHE A 143 -3.42 -8.97 5.36
N SER A 144 -4.19 -9.67 6.19
CA SER A 144 -3.85 -9.84 7.60
C SER A 144 -2.67 -10.81 7.82
N GLY A 145 -2.33 -11.62 6.83
CA GLY A 145 -1.12 -12.43 6.79
C GLY A 145 0.15 -11.59 6.63
N TYR A 146 0.12 -10.59 5.72
CA TYR A 146 1.24 -9.67 5.52
C TYR A 146 1.32 -8.58 6.60
N TYR A 147 0.17 -8.01 6.99
CA TYR A 147 0.08 -6.83 7.84
C TYR A 147 -0.76 -7.11 9.09
N HIS A 148 -0.33 -8.09 9.91
CA HIS A 148 -1.03 -8.53 11.10
C HIS A 148 -1.28 -7.40 12.11
N PHE A 149 -0.44 -6.36 12.11
CA PHE A 149 -0.55 -5.19 12.98
C PHE A 149 -1.70 -4.23 12.60
N PHE A 150 -2.38 -4.46 11.47
CA PHE A 150 -3.63 -3.78 11.10
C PHE A 150 -4.89 -4.53 11.54
N ARG A 151 -4.76 -5.66 12.22
CA ARG A 151 -5.92 -6.35 12.80
C ARG A 151 -6.46 -5.56 13.98
N SER A 152 -7.78 -5.38 14.04
CA SER A 152 -8.48 -4.69 15.11
C SER A 152 -9.76 -5.41 15.48
N GLN A 153 -10.16 -5.28 16.74
CA GLN A 153 -11.52 -5.58 17.21
C GLN A 153 -12.27 -4.27 17.54
N LYS A 154 -11.54 -3.15 17.56
CA LYS A 154 -12.11 -1.83 17.88
C LYS A 154 -12.84 -1.29 16.68
N VAL A 155 -14.10 -0.94 16.87
CA VAL A 155 -14.90 -0.19 15.91
C VAL A 155 -14.66 1.30 16.14
N PHE A 156 -14.17 1.99 15.12
CA PHE A 156 -13.94 3.44 15.16
C PHE A 156 -15.20 4.16 14.71
N TRP A 157 -15.74 4.99 15.57
CA TRP A 157 -16.96 5.77 15.31
C TRP A 157 -16.68 7.21 14.89
N MET A 158 -15.59 7.79 15.42
CA MET A 158 -15.23 9.18 15.21
C MET A 158 -13.80 9.30 14.67
N PRO A 159 -13.55 10.23 13.73
CA PRO A 159 -12.21 10.47 13.19
C PRO A 159 -11.14 10.73 14.26
N GLN A 160 -11.50 11.41 15.35
CA GLN A 160 -10.60 11.73 16.46
C GLN A 160 -10.02 10.48 17.17
N GLU A 161 -10.71 9.36 17.10
CA GLU A 161 -10.20 8.11 17.66
C GLU A 161 -8.99 7.55 16.87
N ILE A 162 -8.73 8.11 15.68
CA ILE A 162 -7.62 7.76 14.79
C ILE A 162 -6.46 8.76 14.91
N ASP A 163 -6.60 9.84 15.67
CA ASP A 163 -5.56 10.88 15.82
C ASP A 163 -4.24 10.33 16.37
N ASP A 164 -4.31 9.31 17.23
CA ASP A 164 -3.14 8.61 17.77
C ASP A 164 -2.53 7.58 16.80
N PHE A 165 -3.19 7.31 15.67
CA PHE A 165 -2.67 6.37 14.68
C PHE A 165 -1.43 6.95 14.00
N ARG A 166 -0.30 6.28 14.18
CA ARG A 166 0.97 6.63 13.52
C ARG A 166 1.14 5.79 12.26
N PRO A 167 1.10 6.43 11.07
CA PRO A 167 1.28 5.72 9.81
C PRO A 167 2.63 5.01 9.74
N TYR A 168 2.62 3.84 9.12
CA TYR A 168 3.83 3.11 8.76
C TYR A 168 4.48 3.69 7.50
N PRO A 169 5.77 3.40 7.23
CA PRO A 169 6.41 3.74 5.96
C PRO A 169 5.64 3.17 4.76
N ILE A 170 5.64 3.90 3.67
CA ILE A 170 5.00 3.48 2.42
C ILE A 170 5.78 2.33 1.78
N GLU A 171 5.11 1.30 1.36
CA GLU A 171 5.70 0.14 0.70
C GLU A 171 5.83 0.39 -0.81
N ILE A 172 7.07 0.32 -1.32
CA ILE A 172 7.40 0.55 -2.73
C ILE A 172 7.56 -0.76 -3.49
N ILE A 173 8.24 -1.74 -2.86
CA ILE A 173 8.34 -3.12 -3.33
C ILE A 173 7.84 -4.02 -2.20
N PRO A 174 6.85 -4.88 -2.45
CA PRO A 174 6.19 -5.66 -1.41
C PRO A 174 7.17 -6.42 -0.50
N GLY A 175 7.09 -6.17 0.80
CA GLY A 175 7.90 -6.78 1.85
C GLY A 175 9.38 -6.40 1.87
N LEU A 176 9.90 -5.64 0.89
CA LEU A 176 11.33 -5.46 0.70
C LEU A 176 11.81 -4.00 0.73
N LEU A 177 11.06 -3.06 0.16
CA LEU A 177 11.52 -1.68 0.03
C LEU A 177 10.46 -0.69 0.48
N PHE A 178 10.84 0.15 1.44
CA PHE A 178 9.95 1.10 2.09
C PHE A 178 10.46 2.53 2.00
N LEU A 179 9.54 3.48 1.91
CA LEU A 179 9.77 4.93 1.93
C LEU A 179 9.19 5.53 3.21
N GLY A 180 10.02 6.15 4.02
CA GLY A 180 9.58 6.73 5.28
C GLY A 180 10.23 8.07 5.62
N ASP A 181 9.89 8.53 6.83
CA ASP A 181 10.50 9.68 7.48
C ASP A 181 11.38 9.27 8.67
N LEU A 182 12.03 10.25 9.29
CA LEU A 182 12.93 10.02 10.43
C LEU A 182 12.19 9.48 11.66
N GLN A 183 10.93 9.87 11.88
CA GLN A 183 10.17 9.38 13.04
C GLN A 183 9.83 7.90 12.86
N GLN A 184 9.44 7.50 11.66
CA GLN A 184 9.18 6.11 11.32
C GLN A 184 10.45 5.25 11.39
N ALA A 185 11.59 5.77 10.89
CA ALA A 185 12.88 5.10 11.00
C ALA A 185 13.35 4.93 12.45
N SER A 186 12.98 5.84 13.34
CA SER A 186 13.33 5.79 14.76
C SER A 186 12.42 4.87 15.59
N ASN A 187 11.31 4.40 15.02
CA ASN A 187 10.32 3.62 15.75
C ASN A 187 10.63 2.12 15.71
N ARG A 188 11.04 1.55 16.85
CA ARG A 188 11.40 0.12 16.96
C ARG A 188 10.25 -0.84 16.66
N HIS A 189 9.00 -0.45 16.95
CA HIS A 189 7.83 -1.29 16.64
C HIS A 189 7.65 -1.40 15.12
N ILE A 190 7.74 -0.29 14.39
CA ILE A 190 7.68 -0.26 12.93
C ILE A 190 8.78 -1.15 12.33
N GLN A 191 10.02 -1.02 12.82
CA GLN A 191 11.14 -1.83 12.35
C GLN A 191 10.88 -3.35 12.55
N LYS A 192 10.32 -3.71 13.70
CA LYS A 192 10.00 -5.10 14.03
C LYS A 192 8.86 -5.64 13.16
N ASP A 193 7.77 -4.88 13.05
CA ASP A 193 6.57 -5.28 12.32
C ASP A 193 6.85 -5.47 10.81
N LEU A 194 7.60 -4.54 10.21
CA LEU A 194 8.01 -4.58 8.81
C LEU A 194 9.31 -5.37 8.57
N LYS A 195 9.91 -5.94 9.61
CA LYS A 195 11.17 -6.72 9.55
C LYS A 195 12.31 -5.94 8.87
N ILE A 196 12.35 -4.62 9.06
CA ILE A 196 13.40 -3.76 8.48
C ILE A 196 14.73 -4.14 9.09
N LYS A 197 15.72 -4.41 8.22
CA LYS A 197 17.08 -4.80 8.59
C LYS A 197 18.13 -3.77 8.22
N SER A 198 17.82 -2.88 7.26
CA SER A 198 18.77 -1.92 6.74
C SER A 198 18.11 -0.59 6.46
N HIS A 199 18.87 0.49 6.62
CA HIS A 199 18.43 1.85 6.41
C HIS A 199 19.29 2.54 5.34
N VAL A 200 18.63 3.35 4.51
CA VAL A 200 19.29 4.38 3.70
C VAL A 200 18.83 5.75 4.19
N ASN A 201 19.70 6.43 4.88
CA ASN A 201 19.45 7.76 5.46
C ASN A 201 19.85 8.86 4.49
N VAL A 202 18.88 9.56 3.91
CA VAL A 202 19.11 10.67 3.00
C VAL A 202 18.84 12.00 3.72
N SER A 203 19.60 12.27 4.78
CA SER A 203 19.51 13.49 5.56
C SER A 203 20.90 13.97 5.98
N LEU A 204 21.02 15.25 6.34
CA LEU A 204 22.31 15.83 6.74
C LEU A 204 22.89 15.16 7.99
N GLU A 205 22.03 14.83 8.94
CA GLU A 205 22.43 14.32 10.24
C GLU A 205 22.50 12.79 10.24
N PRO A 206 23.58 12.20 10.74
CA PRO A 206 23.63 10.77 10.98
C PRO A 206 22.64 10.42 12.09
N THR A 207 22.01 9.28 11.96
CA THR A 207 21.09 8.79 12.96
C THR A 207 21.74 7.65 13.74
N ASN A 208 21.84 7.80 15.08
CA ASN A 208 22.26 6.70 15.94
C ASN A 208 21.07 5.73 16.18
N LEU A 209 20.48 5.24 15.08
CA LEU A 209 19.41 4.27 15.16
C LEU A 209 20.01 2.91 15.50
N ALA A 210 19.70 2.42 16.70
CA ALA A 210 20.11 1.09 17.12
C ALA A 210 19.36 0.02 16.31
N LEU A 211 19.87 -0.31 15.13
CA LEU A 211 19.46 -1.50 14.39
C LEU A 211 20.14 -2.72 15.04
N PRO A 212 19.40 -3.68 15.59
CA PRO A 212 19.99 -4.80 16.35
C PRO A 212 20.98 -5.67 15.55
N SER A 213 20.99 -5.58 14.25
CA SER A 213 21.90 -6.29 13.32
C SER A 213 21.95 -5.63 11.95
N GLY A 214 21.50 -4.37 11.84
CA GLY A 214 21.30 -3.72 10.55
C GLY A 214 22.45 -2.79 10.16
N GLN A 215 22.51 -2.52 8.88
CA GLN A 215 23.46 -1.58 8.29
C GLN A 215 22.73 -0.29 7.90
N GLU A 216 23.40 0.83 8.11
CA GLU A 216 22.95 2.14 7.62
C GLU A 216 23.88 2.62 6.51
N PHE A 217 23.29 3.02 5.39
CA PHE A 217 23.96 3.78 4.34
C PHE A 217 23.55 5.24 4.44
N HIS A 218 24.48 6.10 4.87
CA HIS A 218 24.21 7.52 5.10
C HIS A 218 24.62 8.36 3.91
N ILE A 219 23.72 9.22 3.43
CA ILE A 219 23.89 10.18 2.33
C ILE A 219 23.65 11.59 2.89
N PRO A 220 24.70 12.30 3.31
CA PRO A 220 24.58 13.61 3.97
C PRO A 220 24.35 14.74 2.94
N VAL A 221 23.18 14.79 2.35
CA VAL A 221 22.80 15.77 1.33
C VAL A 221 21.67 16.68 1.84
N PRO A 222 21.81 18.02 1.74
CA PRO A 222 20.73 18.95 2.05
C PRO A 222 19.60 18.86 1.02
N ASP A 223 18.40 19.27 1.41
CA ASP A 223 17.25 19.35 0.49
C ASP A 223 17.27 20.70 -0.24
N SER A 224 18.21 20.84 -1.18
CA SER A 224 18.42 22.03 -1.98
C SER A 224 18.52 21.68 -3.47
N CYS A 225 18.14 22.60 -4.32
CA CYS A 225 18.26 22.44 -5.78
C CYS A 225 19.71 22.34 -6.28
N ASP A 226 20.66 22.83 -5.49
CA ASP A 226 22.10 22.82 -5.83
C ASP A 226 22.85 21.62 -5.26
N SER A 227 22.11 20.72 -4.57
CA SER A 227 22.70 19.55 -3.93
C SER A 227 22.94 18.43 -4.93
N ASP A 228 24.14 17.88 -4.94
CA ASP A 228 24.50 16.74 -5.78
C ASP A 228 24.14 15.40 -5.09
N LEU A 229 23.00 14.87 -5.45
CA LEU A 229 22.56 13.53 -5.04
C LEU A 229 22.99 12.45 -6.04
N LEU A 230 23.32 12.84 -7.29
CA LEU A 230 23.62 11.91 -8.40
C LEU A 230 24.81 11.00 -8.08
N GLN A 231 25.87 11.55 -7.48
CA GLN A 231 27.08 10.80 -7.13
C GLN A 231 26.81 9.62 -6.20
N PHE A 232 25.73 9.65 -5.43
CA PHE A 232 25.38 8.59 -4.49
C PHE A 232 24.49 7.49 -5.09
N PHE A 233 23.80 7.75 -6.21
CA PHE A 233 22.88 6.78 -6.81
C PHE A 233 23.51 5.40 -7.07
N PRO A 234 24.70 5.28 -7.67
CA PRO A 234 25.28 3.97 -7.95
C PRO A 234 25.51 3.12 -6.69
N ASN A 235 26.04 3.75 -5.63
CA ASN A 235 26.36 3.05 -4.39
C ASN A 235 25.10 2.74 -3.57
N ALA A 236 24.14 3.65 -3.56
CA ALA A 236 22.83 3.42 -2.91
C ALA A 236 22.06 2.29 -3.60
N CYS A 237 22.05 2.24 -4.94
CA CYS A 237 21.43 1.13 -5.68
C CYS A 237 22.09 -0.22 -5.33
N LYS A 238 23.42 -0.29 -5.32
CA LYS A 238 24.15 -1.51 -4.94
C LYS A 238 23.85 -1.93 -3.50
N PHE A 239 23.77 -0.98 -2.57
CA PHE A 239 23.42 -1.26 -1.18
C PHE A 239 22.00 -1.86 -1.07
N ILE A 240 21.02 -1.24 -1.73
CA ILE A 240 19.63 -1.74 -1.73
C ILE A 240 19.57 -3.13 -2.37
N ASP A 241 20.18 -3.33 -3.55
CA ASP A 241 20.21 -4.62 -4.24
C ASP A 241 20.80 -5.74 -3.38
N SER A 242 21.93 -5.47 -2.69
CA SER A 242 22.61 -6.46 -1.85
C SER A 242 21.74 -6.95 -0.69
N HIS A 243 20.94 -6.07 -0.10
CA HIS A 243 20.04 -6.41 1.00
C HIS A 243 18.76 -7.09 0.50
N MET A 244 18.18 -6.60 -0.60
CA MET A 244 17.00 -7.23 -1.19
C MET A 244 17.29 -8.64 -1.72
N ALA A 245 18.49 -8.88 -2.27
CA ALA A 245 18.93 -10.21 -2.72
C ALA A 245 18.97 -11.23 -1.56
N THR A 246 19.17 -10.79 -0.32
CA THR A 246 19.10 -11.62 0.89
C THR A 246 17.73 -11.59 1.57
N ASN A 247 16.69 -11.09 0.88
CA ASN A 247 15.33 -10.94 1.40
C ASN A 247 15.27 -10.09 2.68
N CYS A 248 16.16 -9.10 2.79
CA CYS A 248 16.19 -8.14 3.89
C CYS A 248 15.44 -6.87 3.50
N ALA A 249 14.45 -6.47 4.31
CA ALA A 249 13.71 -5.25 4.09
C ALA A 249 14.57 -4.00 4.33
N VAL A 250 14.51 -3.05 3.39
CA VAL A 250 15.25 -1.78 3.41
C VAL A 250 14.27 -0.62 3.58
N LEU A 251 14.55 0.28 4.51
CA LEU A 251 13.84 1.54 4.66
C LEU A 251 14.72 2.70 4.15
N VAL A 252 14.25 3.37 3.11
CA VAL A 252 14.83 4.63 2.61
C VAL A 252 14.08 5.78 3.24
N PHE A 253 14.77 6.65 3.96
CA PHE A 253 14.12 7.74 4.66
C PHE A 253 14.90 9.05 4.56
N SER A 254 14.20 10.15 4.80
CA SER A 254 14.76 11.48 5.00
C SER A 254 13.96 12.17 6.11
N LYS A 255 14.30 13.39 6.49
CA LYS A 255 13.65 14.11 7.60
C LYS A 255 12.11 14.07 7.52
N LEU A 256 11.55 14.31 6.32
CA LEU A 256 10.10 14.33 6.07
C LEU A 256 9.62 13.21 5.13
N GLY A 257 10.53 12.46 4.52
CA GLY A 257 10.16 11.39 3.58
C GLY A 257 9.52 11.89 2.26
N ILE A 258 9.73 13.14 1.85
CA ILE A 258 8.99 13.78 0.73
C ILE A 258 9.86 14.00 -0.50
N SER A 259 11.07 14.56 -0.35
CA SER A 259 11.92 15.02 -1.46
C SER A 259 13.11 14.08 -1.68
N ARG A 260 14.16 14.14 -0.83
CA ARG A 260 15.43 13.39 -0.98
C ARG A 260 15.25 11.89 -1.07
N SER A 261 14.53 11.30 -0.13
CA SER A 261 14.28 9.85 -0.10
C SER A 261 13.42 9.38 -1.28
N SER A 262 12.45 10.21 -1.71
CA SER A 262 11.67 9.92 -2.92
C SER A 262 12.51 9.99 -4.18
N ALA A 263 13.40 11.00 -4.30
CA ALA A 263 14.34 11.09 -5.42
C ALA A 263 15.25 9.87 -5.51
N LEU A 264 15.80 9.43 -4.37
CA LEU A 264 16.65 8.22 -4.34
C LEU A 264 15.88 6.97 -4.76
N LEU A 265 14.63 6.81 -4.34
CA LEU A 265 13.81 5.66 -4.72
C LEU A 265 13.39 5.69 -6.19
N ILE A 266 13.14 6.87 -6.76
CA ILE A 266 12.93 7.01 -8.20
C ILE A 266 14.20 6.57 -8.94
N ALA A 267 15.38 7.04 -8.53
CA ALA A 267 16.65 6.61 -9.12
C ALA A 267 16.85 5.08 -9.00
N TYR A 268 16.50 4.51 -7.86
CA TYR A 268 16.56 3.07 -7.66
C TYR A 268 15.62 2.31 -8.61
N LEU A 269 14.38 2.76 -8.80
CA LEU A 269 13.44 2.12 -9.72
C LEU A 269 13.90 2.19 -11.18
N ILE A 270 14.48 3.33 -11.62
CA ILE A 270 15.09 3.46 -12.94
C ILE A 270 16.20 2.40 -13.10
N HIS A 271 17.08 2.26 -12.09
CA HIS A 271 18.13 1.25 -12.09
C HIS A 271 17.60 -0.17 -12.10
N TYR A 272 16.68 -0.48 -11.18
CA TYR A 272 16.20 -1.83 -10.93
C TYR A 272 15.28 -2.36 -12.03
N ARG A 273 14.33 -1.54 -12.49
CA ARG A 273 13.33 -1.92 -13.50
C ARG A 273 13.74 -1.58 -14.93
N LYS A 274 14.83 -0.80 -15.12
CA LYS A 274 15.21 -0.25 -16.42
C LYS A 274 14.06 0.51 -17.09
N CYS A 275 13.28 1.22 -16.30
CA CYS A 275 12.13 2.01 -16.71
C CYS A 275 12.50 3.50 -16.84
N THR A 276 11.65 4.27 -17.49
CA THR A 276 11.82 5.72 -17.65
C THR A 276 11.61 6.45 -16.30
N LEU A 277 12.14 7.67 -16.22
CA LEU A 277 11.90 8.57 -15.07
C LEU A 277 10.40 8.78 -14.85
N GLN A 278 9.63 8.96 -15.93
CA GLN A 278 8.18 9.14 -15.86
C GLN A 278 7.47 7.92 -15.24
N GLU A 279 7.84 6.71 -15.64
CA GLU A 279 7.27 5.47 -15.10
C GLU A 279 7.64 5.28 -13.62
N ALA A 280 8.91 5.51 -13.26
CA ALA A 280 9.36 5.45 -11.87
C ALA A 280 8.67 6.50 -10.99
N TRP A 281 8.54 7.73 -11.50
CA TRP A 281 7.82 8.82 -10.84
C TRP A 281 6.37 8.45 -10.58
N ASN A 282 5.66 8.02 -11.61
CA ASN A 282 4.25 7.63 -11.50
C ASN A 282 4.05 6.47 -10.50
N HIS A 283 4.98 5.52 -10.48
CA HIS A 283 4.93 4.42 -9.51
C HIS A 283 5.06 4.93 -8.07
N ILE A 284 6.06 5.77 -7.77
CA ILE A 284 6.23 6.33 -6.42
C ILE A 284 5.06 7.24 -6.06
N LEU A 285 4.58 8.08 -6.98
CA LEU A 285 3.43 8.96 -6.76
C LEU A 285 2.14 8.17 -6.45
N LYS A 286 1.93 7.03 -7.12
CA LYS A 286 0.82 6.11 -6.82
C LYS A 286 0.95 5.54 -5.40
N CYS A 287 2.16 5.18 -4.98
CA CYS A 287 2.42 4.63 -3.64
C CYS A 287 2.33 5.71 -2.56
N LYS A 288 2.90 6.90 -2.78
CA LYS A 288 2.99 8.02 -1.83
C LYS A 288 2.54 9.32 -2.50
N THR A 289 1.30 9.71 -2.26
CA THR A 289 0.63 10.80 -2.98
C THR A 289 1.19 12.20 -2.71
N ASN A 290 1.94 12.39 -1.63
CA ASN A 290 2.57 13.66 -1.26
C ASN A 290 4.10 13.68 -1.51
N MET A 291 4.65 12.73 -2.26
CA MET A 291 6.05 12.78 -2.65
C MET A 291 6.29 13.95 -3.59
N ARG A 292 7.41 14.67 -3.37
CA ARG A 292 7.74 15.85 -4.16
C ARG A 292 9.25 16.11 -4.13
N PRO A 293 10.05 15.44 -4.95
CA PRO A 293 11.45 15.82 -5.17
C PRO A 293 11.58 17.27 -5.63
N ASN A 294 12.57 17.98 -5.15
CA ASN A 294 12.83 19.33 -5.63
C ASN A 294 13.34 19.33 -7.10
N ARG A 295 13.22 20.45 -7.79
CA ARG A 295 13.58 20.56 -9.21
C ARG A 295 15.03 20.24 -9.53
N GLY A 296 15.96 20.49 -8.61
CA GLY A 296 17.35 20.08 -8.76
C GLY A 296 17.49 18.58 -8.85
N PHE A 297 16.82 17.84 -7.95
CA PHE A 297 16.83 16.38 -7.98
C PHE A 297 16.14 15.82 -9.21
N VAL A 298 15.08 16.46 -9.72
CA VAL A 298 14.43 16.03 -10.97
C VAL A 298 15.40 16.10 -12.16
N LYS A 299 16.26 17.16 -12.24
CA LYS A 299 17.32 17.26 -13.27
C LYS A 299 18.34 16.12 -13.12
N LEU A 300 18.81 15.85 -11.91
CA LEU A 300 19.75 14.76 -11.64
C LEU A 300 19.15 13.38 -11.97
N LEU A 301 17.85 13.19 -11.75
CA LEU A 301 17.13 11.97 -12.14
C LEU A 301 17.06 11.79 -13.66
N SER A 302 16.91 12.88 -14.41
CA SER A 302 16.94 12.85 -15.88
C SER A 302 18.35 12.51 -16.42
N GLU A 303 19.41 13.02 -15.78
CA GLU A 303 20.80 12.63 -16.09
C GLU A 303 21.03 11.15 -15.77
N TRP A 304 20.50 10.67 -14.65
CA TRP A 304 20.57 9.26 -14.26
C TRP A 304 19.83 8.35 -15.22
N GLU A 305 18.62 8.73 -15.67
CA GLU A 305 17.87 8.01 -16.71
C GLU A 305 18.74 7.84 -17.96
N LYS A 306 19.38 8.93 -18.43
CA LYS A 306 20.30 8.90 -19.57
C LYS A 306 21.49 7.96 -19.34
N ALA A 307 22.06 7.95 -18.14
CA ALA A 307 23.19 7.09 -17.81
C ALA A 307 22.80 5.60 -17.80
N ILE A 308 21.57 5.27 -17.34
CA ILE A 308 21.08 3.88 -17.24
C ILE A 308 20.50 3.35 -18.55
N LEU A 309 19.76 4.19 -19.31
CA LEU A 309 19.06 3.77 -20.51
C LEU A 309 19.81 4.14 -21.82
N GLY A 310 20.89 4.91 -21.71
CA GLY A 310 21.69 5.38 -22.86
C GLY A 310 21.14 6.66 -23.51
N HIS A 311 19.93 7.06 -23.24
CA HIS A 311 19.30 8.27 -23.77
C HIS A 311 18.25 8.81 -22.80
N GLN A 312 18.00 10.13 -22.89
CA GLN A 312 16.95 10.79 -22.11
C GLN A 312 15.61 10.61 -22.83
N LEU A 313 14.66 10.00 -22.14
CA LEU A 313 13.31 9.73 -22.66
C LEU A 313 12.26 10.66 -22.07
N THR A 314 12.50 11.14 -20.85
CA THR A 314 11.52 11.93 -20.11
C THR A 314 11.79 13.42 -20.28
N GLU A 315 10.76 14.18 -20.69
CA GLU A 315 10.79 15.63 -20.77
C GLU A 315 10.55 16.25 -19.38
N VAL A 316 11.59 16.87 -18.81
CA VAL A 316 11.58 17.39 -17.42
C VAL A 316 10.95 18.79 -17.33
N ALA A 317 10.67 19.43 -18.49
CA ALA A 317 9.99 20.73 -18.55
C ALA A 317 8.47 20.64 -18.31
N ASP A 318 7.92 19.43 -18.28
CA ASP A 318 6.51 19.18 -18.01
C ASP A 318 6.14 19.68 -16.59
N PRO A 319 5.05 20.44 -16.41
CA PRO A 319 4.58 20.89 -15.11
C PRO A 319 4.22 19.79 -14.12
N THR A 320 4.20 18.53 -14.55
CA THR A 320 3.91 17.36 -13.69
C THR A 320 5.05 16.98 -12.75
N PHE A 321 6.29 17.51 -12.96
CA PHE A 321 7.46 17.25 -12.13
C PHE A 321 7.72 18.30 -11.07
#